data_52d949f1ee10cdc562a0138704595647
#
_entry.id   52d949f1ee10cdc562a0138704595647
#
_cell.length_a   1.000
_cell.length_b   1.000
_cell.length_c   1.000
_cell.angle_alpha   90.00
_cell.angle_beta   90.00
_cell.angle_gamma   90.00
#
_symmetry.space_group_name_H-M   'P 1'
#
loop_
_entity.id
_entity.type
_entity.pdbx_description
1 polymer ?
#
loop_
_entity_poly.entity_id
_entity_poly.type
_entity_poly.pdbx_seq_one_letter_code
_entity_poly.pdbx_strand_id
1 'polypeptide(L)'
;MLDKPNSLEAEKGLLGSMLLDPDKCSTCVDYNITTDHFYLGQHRLLYTQIMDMYTNGQVLDALTLYNKLDKEDNLKSVGGSEYLLKLQDHTLIPSHSQHYAQILKDKLQLRKEIGVLEEGLRIAYEGDSVSNDVIGKLMGSNSIREHSVDSIIDNWEDAKQGIMNSIPTPYPDLDKRTGGIRKGMVTVFTGRSKSGKSMFLAHWYNYLGQQGIPTLAIPLEDKYDITIKRMSSNYGNYNYNVLDQGGRYINVNGKPTWHESTDKELQPGKKHLQTVSKLPIYFYDRKITPKELKSIAMKYKRKYDIQIIFVDGAKDLKRPTGKYNDTGFDEEISQAMCEIAEQLNVAIVSIHHLTKIPDNEIISVNDIRGSGNIISDSRSVYALQSRAIEPLLNNIGYYPDYDEEGNITTRIFHCLSNNHGTTGMKVLNTQLSHCQFIEKTK
;
A
#
# COMPACT_ATOMS: atom_id res chain seq x y z
N MET A 1 -6.94 25.58 -38.17
CA MET A 1 -7.03 24.49 -37.16
C MET A 1 -7.49 25.16 -35.89
N LEU A 2 -8.54 24.70 -35.25
CA LEU A 2 -8.96 25.25 -33.94
C LEU A 2 -7.95 24.80 -32.87
N ASP A 3 -7.58 25.72 -31.99
CA ASP A 3 -6.72 25.38 -30.85
C ASP A 3 -7.42 24.39 -29.91
N LYS A 4 -6.68 23.37 -29.45
CA LYS A 4 -7.24 22.40 -28.50
C LYS A 4 -7.58 23.09 -27.17
N PRO A 5 -8.67 22.71 -26.50
CA PRO A 5 -9.11 23.31 -25.24
C PRO A 5 -7.98 23.37 -24.20
N ASN A 6 -7.69 24.57 -23.72
CA ASN A 6 -6.67 24.85 -22.71
C ASN A 6 -7.10 25.99 -21.80
N SER A 7 -6.39 26.22 -20.72
CA SER A 7 -6.48 27.40 -19.87
C SER A 7 -5.10 27.70 -19.28
N LEU A 8 -4.31 28.48 -20.03
CA LEU A 8 -2.95 28.83 -19.63
C LEU A 8 -2.92 29.58 -18.28
N GLU A 9 -3.98 30.34 -18.01
CA GLU A 9 -4.12 31.08 -16.74
C GLU A 9 -4.31 30.12 -15.55
N ALA A 10 -5.13 29.07 -15.73
CA ALA A 10 -5.29 28.04 -14.68
C ALA A 10 -4.00 27.21 -14.50
N GLU A 11 -3.26 26.93 -15.59
CA GLU A 11 -1.97 26.25 -15.50
C GLU A 11 -0.96 27.07 -14.69
N LYS A 12 -0.80 28.36 -15.02
CA LYS A 12 0.06 29.28 -14.30
C LYS A 12 -0.39 29.42 -12.84
N GLY A 13 -1.70 29.61 -12.60
CA GLY A 13 -2.27 29.74 -11.27
C GLY A 13 -2.01 28.52 -10.40
N LEU A 14 -2.14 27.32 -10.94
CA LEU A 14 -1.85 26.07 -10.20
C LEU A 14 -0.35 25.95 -9.88
N LEU A 15 0.53 26.11 -10.88
CA LEU A 15 1.98 26.02 -10.70
C LEU A 15 2.50 27.08 -9.73
N GLY A 16 2.03 28.33 -9.86
CA GLY A 16 2.41 29.41 -8.94
C GLY A 16 1.89 29.17 -7.52
N SER A 17 0.69 28.60 -7.36
CA SER A 17 0.16 28.20 -6.04
C SER A 17 1.06 27.20 -5.34
N MET A 18 1.60 26.21 -6.09
CA MET A 18 2.51 25.20 -5.55
C MET A 18 3.87 25.77 -5.16
N LEU A 19 4.36 26.81 -5.86
CA LEU A 19 5.61 27.50 -5.55
C LEU A 19 5.49 28.47 -4.36
N LEU A 20 4.31 29.09 -4.17
CA LEU A 20 4.04 30.01 -3.05
C LEU A 20 3.69 29.25 -1.76
N ASP A 21 3.03 28.12 -1.89
CA ASP A 21 2.60 27.29 -0.77
C ASP A 21 2.74 25.80 -1.17
N PRO A 22 3.86 25.14 -0.79
CA PRO A 22 4.11 23.73 -1.10
C PRO A 22 3.00 22.76 -0.69
N ASP A 23 2.19 23.09 0.33
CA ASP A 23 1.06 22.26 0.75
C ASP A 23 0.00 22.14 -0.36
N LYS A 24 -0.02 23.08 -1.32
CA LYS A 24 -0.93 23.03 -2.49
C LYS A 24 -0.55 21.94 -3.51
N CYS A 25 0.64 21.36 -3.41
CA CYS A 25 0.97 20.14 -4.17
C CYS A 25 0.03 18.98 -3.81
N SER A 26 -0.48 18.95 -2.57
CA SER A 26 -1.49 17.97 -2.18
C SER A 26 -2.79 18.09 -3.00
N THR A 27 -3.17 19.29 -3.42
CA THR A 27 -4.33 19.51 -4.31
C THR A 27 -4.17 18.73 -5.62
N CYS A 28 -2.95 18.70 -6.18
CA CYS A 28 -2.70 17.93 -7.40
C CYS A 28 -2.87 16.43 -7.19
N VAL A 29 -2.53 15.93 -6.00
CA VAL A 29 -2.75 14.53 -5.62
C VAL A 29 -4.25 14.25 -5.45
N ASP A 30 -4.97 15.10 -4.70
CA ASP A 30 -6.39 14.95 -4.41
C ASP A 30 -7.25 14.98 -5.70
N TYR A 31 -6.86 15.81 -6.65
CA TYR A 31 -7.53 15.95 -7.95
C TYR A 31 -6.98 15.03 -9.03
N ASN A 32 -6.00 14.16 -8.72
CA ASN A 32 -5.33 13.27 -9.68
C ASN A 32 -4.75 14.03 -10.89
N ILE A 33 -4.17 15.21 -10.66
CA ILE A 33 -3.52 15.98 -11.73
C ILE A 33 -2.25 15.26 -12.17
N THR A 34 -2.08 15.17 -13.48
CA THR A 34 -0.89 14.60 -14.14
C THR A 34 -0.33 15.60 -15.15
N THR A 35 0.81 15.31 -15.75
CA THR A 35 1.42 16.11 -16.82
C THR A 35 0.46 16.35 -18.00
N ASP A 36 -0.44 15.41 -18.29
CA ASP A 36 -1.40 15.51 -19.40
C ASP A 36 -2.44 16.62 -19.21
N HIS A 37 -2.66 17.06 -17.98
CA HIS A 37 -3.57 18.16 -17.68
C HIS A 37 -3.03 19.51 -18.18
N PHE A 38 -1.71 19.62 -18.34
CA PHE A 38 -1.07 20.82 -18.83
C PHE A 38 -0.96 20.81 -20.36
N TYR A 39 -1.33 21.91 -20.98
CA TYR A 39 -1.28 22.07 -22.43
C TYR A 39 0.13 22.39 -22.91
N LEU A 40 0.82 23.34 -22.21
CA LEU A 40 2.18 23.75 -22.58
C LEU A 40 3.23 22.73 -22.11
N GLY A 41 4.18 22.40 -22.98
CA GLY A 41 5.30 21.51 -22.68
C GLY A 41 6.16 22.02 -21.51
N GLN A 42 6.41 23.33 -21.45
CA GLN A 42 7.13 23.96 -20.33
C GLN A 42 6.42 23.80 -18.98
N HIS A 43 5.07 23.84 -18.96
CA HIS A 43 4.29 23.62 -17.73
C HIS A 43 4.30 22.17 -17.31
N ARG A 44 4.31 21.23 -18.24
CA ARG A 44 4.47 19.78 -17.96
C ARG A 44 5.81 19.52 -17.27
N LEU A 45 6.87 20.13 -17.79
CA LEU A 45 8.22 19.99 -17.21
C LEU A 45 8.27 20.61 -15.82
N LEU A 46 7.76 21.84 -15.64
CA LEU A 46 7.68 22.50 -14.33
C LEU A 46 6.90 21.65 -13.32
N TYR A 47 5.73 21.17 -13.70
CA TYR A 47 4.92 20.30 -12.85
C TYR A 47 5.68 19.04 -12.42
N THR A 48 6.39 18.41 -13.35
CA THR A 48 7.19 17.20 -13.07
C THR A 48 8.25 17.50 -12.02
N GLN A 49 8.99 18.60 -12.18
CA GLN A 49 10.07 18.98 -11.27
C GLN A 49 9.56 19.42 -9.89
N ILE A 50 8.47 20.16 -9.84
CA ILE A 50 7.81 20.57 -8.59
C ILE A 50 7.32 19.34 -7.82
N MET A 51 6.62 18.42 -8.48
CA MET A 51 6.11 17.22 -7.84
C MET A 51 7.22 16.27 -7.42
N ASP A 52 8.33 16.20 -8.16
CA ASP A 52 9.50 15.43 -7.76
C ASP A 52 10.13 16.00 -6.47
N MET A 53 10.32 17.31 -6.39
CA MET A 53 10.82 17.97 -5.18
C MET A 53 9.88 17.75 -3.99
N TYR A 54 8.59 17.95 -4.18
CA TYR A 54 7.58 17.75 -3.14
C TYR A 54 7.56 16.30 -2.62
N THR A 55 7.56 15.32 -3.51
CA THR A 55 7.51 13.90 -3.12
C THR A 55 8.81 13.41 -2.47
N ASN A 56 9.95 14.05 -2.77
CA ASN A 56 11.23 13.76 -2.13
C ASN A 56 11.47 14.56 -0.83
N GLY A 57 10.48 15.37 -0.40
CA GLY A 57 10.59 16.18 0.82
C GLY A 57 11.66 17.26 0.75
N GLN A 58 12.01 17.72 -0.46
CA GLN A 58 12.94 18.83 -0.68
C GLN A 58 12.26 20.16 -0.41
N VAL A 59 13.02 21.16 -0.02
CA VAL A 59 12.51 22.53 0.09
C VAL A 59 12.04 22.97 -1.29
N LEU A 60 10.80 23.43 -1.39
CA LEU A 60 10.18 23.82 -2.64
C LEU A 60 9.84 25.32 -2.59
N ASP A 61 10.59 26.11 -3.33
CA ASP A 61 10.35 27.51 -3.65
C ASP A 61 10.95 27.82 -5.03
N ALA A 62 10.77 29.06 -5.51
CA ALA A 62 11.25 29.43 -6.84
C ALA A 62 12.79 29.37 -6.96
N LEU A 63 13.52 29.65 -5.87
CA LEU A 63 14.99 29.63 -5.87
C LEU A 63 15.53 28.19 -5.91
N THR A 64 14.96 27.31 -5.09
CA THR A 64 15.37 25.90 -5.05
C THR A 64 15.01 25.17 -6.34
N LEU A 65 13.83 25.48 -6.92
CA LEU A 65 13.43 24.98 -8.23
C LEU A 65 14.33 25.52 -9.35
N TYR A 66 14.69 26.81 -9.31
CA TYR A 66 15.66 27.41 -10.24
C TYR A 66 16.98 26.64 -10.22
N ASN A 67 17.58 26.45 -9.04
CA ASN A 67 18.85 25.75 -8.89
C ASN A 67 18.80 24.31 -9.43
N LYS A 68 17.67 23.62 -9.23
CA LYS A 68 17.47 22.27 -9.75
C LYS A 68 17.39 22.27 -11.28
N LEU A 69 16.59 23.16 -11.86
CA LEU A 69 16.41 23.26 -13.31
C LEU A 69 17.69 23.68 -14.02
N ASP A 70 18.49 24.55 -13.40
CA ASP A 70 19.79 24.99 -13.94
C ASP A 70 20.79 23.84 -13.93
N LYS A 71 20.88 23.09 -12.83
CA LYS A 71 21.74 21.91 -12.71
C LYS A 71 21.39 20.80 -13.71
N GLU A 72 20.12 20.68 -14.09
CA GLU A 72 19.63 19.69 -15.04
C GLU A 72 19.57 20.19 -16.50
N ASP A 73 20.10 21.38 -16.79
CA ASP A 73 20.06 22.02 -18.11
C ASP A 73 18.63 22.27 -18.67
N ASN A 74 17.65 22.30 -17.79
CA ASN A 74 16.23 22.45 -18.11
C ASN A 74 15.71 23.89 -18.00
N LEU A 75 16.50 24.82 -17.46
CA LEU A 75 16.08 26.19 -17.15
C LEU A 75 15.58 26.95 -18.39
N LYS A 76 16.25 26.81 -19.52
CA LYS A 76 15.85 27.47 -20.78
C LYS A 76 14.53 26.90 -21.31
N SER A 77 14.31 25.60 -21.15
CA SER A 77 13.11 24.90 -21.62
C SER A 77 11.82 25.30 -20.88
N VAL A 78 11.97 25.87 -19.67
CA VAL A 78 10.83 26.35 -18.87
C VAL A 78 10.62 27.87 -18.96
N GLY A 79 11.40 28.58 -19.76
CA GLY A 79 11.27 30.04 -19.95
C GLY A 79 12.22 30.88 -19.08
N GLY A 80 13.22 30.26 -18.44
CA GLY A 80 14.24 30.94 -17.64
C GLY A 80 13.77 31.38 -16.26
N SER A 81 14.68 32.07 -15.53
CA SER A 81 14.41 32.58 -14.19
C SER A 81 13.26 33.59 -14.14
N GLU A 82 13.15 34.42 -15.16
CA GLU A 82 12.10 35.45 -15.28
C GLU A 82 10.70 34.81 -15.31
N TYR A 83 10.57 33.64 -15.95
CA TYR A 83 9.29 32.94 -16.01
C TYR A 83 8.87 32.36 -14.66
N LEU A 84 9.82 31.85 -13.87
CA LEU A 84 9.52 31.33 -12.54
C LEU A 84 9.02 32.43 -11.60
N LEU A 85 9.62 33.62 -11.67
CA LEU A 85 9.16 34.79 -10.91
C LEU A 85 7.76 35.23 -11.36
N LYS A 86 7.52 35.30 -12.68
CA LYS A 86 6.19 35.64 -13.23
C LYS A 86 5.10 34.66 -12.80
N LEU A 87 5.41 33.38 -12.59
CA LEU A 87 4.44 32.40 -12.09
C LEU A 87 4.00 32.71 -10.65
N GLN A 88 4.93 33.16 -9.79
CA GLN A 88 4.60 33.56 -8.42
C GLN A 88 3.76 34.86 -8.42
N ASP A 89 4.17 35.87 -9.20
CA ASP A 89 3.47 37.15 -9.30
C ASP A 89 2.06 37.01 -9.89
N HIS A 90 1.85 36.05 -10.77
CA HIS A 90 0.56 35.76 -11.40
C HIS A 90 -0.45 35.15 -10.40
N THR A 91 0.03 34.51 -9.34
CA THR A 91 -0.81 33.79 -8.39
C THR A 91 -1.11 34.64 -7.17
N LEU A 92 -2.18 35.44 -7.25
CA LEU A 92 -2.59 36.34 -6.17
C LEU A 92 -3.14 35.60 -4.95
N ILE A 93 -3.74 34.40 -5.14
CA ILE A 93 -4.47 33.68 -4.08
C ILE A 93 -4.17 32.16 -4.21
N PRO A 94 -3.18 31.61 -3.48
CA PRO A 94 -2.85 30.17 -3.51
C PRO A 94 -4.02 29.24 -3.09
N SER A 95 -4.96 29.73 -2.32
CA SER A 95 -6.15 28.96 -1.90
C SER A 95 -7.08 28.56 -3.06
N HIS A 96 -6.93 29.16 -4.25
CA HIS A 96 -7.71 28.81 -5.43
C HIS A 96 -7.16 27.60 -6.20
N SER A 97 -6.12 26.93 -5.70
CA SER A 97 -5.51 25.75 -6.34
C SER A 97 -6.51 24.66 -6.73
N GLN A 98 -7.54 24.41 -5.91
CA GLN A 98 -8.61 23.44 -6.22
C GLN A 98 -9.43 23.86 -7.44
N HIS A 99 -9.74 25.13 -7.56
CA HIS A 99 -10.48 25.65 -8.71
C HIS A 99 -9.65 25.55 -10.00
N TYR A 100 -8.35 25.86 -9.94
CA TYR A 100 -7.45 25.68 -11.07
C TYR A 100 -7.33 24.22 -11.46
N ALA A 101 -7.16 23.32 -10.50
CA ALA A 101 -7.11 21.88 -10.75
C ALA A 101 -8.37 21.36 -11.45
N GLN A 102 -9.56 21.83 -11.03
CA GLN A 102 -10.82 21.46 -11.69
C GLN A 102 -10.88 21.97 -13.14
N ILE A 103 -10.49 23.21 -13.41
CA ILE A 103 -10.43 23.76 -14.78
C ILE A 103 -9.52 22.90 -15.65
N LEU A 104 -8.35 22.48 -15.14
CA LEU A 104 -7.42 21.65 -15.92
C LEU A 104 -8.00 20.28 -16.23
N LYS A 105 -8.72 19.67 -15.29
CA LYS A 105 -9.46 18.41 -15.53
C LYS A 105 -10.49 18.55 -16.64
N ASP A 106 -11.30 19.60 -16.58
CA ASP A 106 -12.33 19.85 -17.57
C ASP A 106 -11.72 20.05 -18.97
N LYS A 107 -10.58 20.79 -19.06
CA LYS A 107 -9.88 21.00 -20.32
C LYS A 107 -9.22 19.72 -20.85
N LEU A 108 -8.65 18.89 -19.99
CA LEU A 108 -8.12 17.57 -20.41
C LEU A 108 -9.24 16.68 -20.92
N GLN A 109 -10.39 16.68 -20.26
CA GLN A 109 -11.55 15.90 -20.66
C GLN A 109 -11.99 16.28 -22.09
N LEU A 110 -12.17 17.58 -22.35
CA LEU A 110 -12.51 18.07 -23.70
C LEU A 110 -11.45 17.69 -24.76
N ARG A 111 -10.15 17.73 -24.40
CA ARG A 111 -9.08 17.28 -25.33
C ARG A 111 -9.18 15.80 -25.65
N LYS A 112 -9.53 14.97 -24.66
CA LYS A 112 -9.74 13.51 -24.88
C LYS A 112 -10.95 13.26 -25.78
N GLU A 113 -12.05 13.96 -25.54
CA GLU A 113 -13.25 13.86 -26.37
C GLU A 113 -12.98 14.26 -27.82
N ILE A 114 -12.28 15.37 -28.03
CA ILE A 114 -11.85 15.80 -29.36
C ILE A 114 -10.97 14.73 -30.02
N GLY A 115 -10.02 14.17 -29.31
CA GLY A 115 -9.16 13.11 -29.84
C GLY A 115 -9.94 11.87 -30.31
N VAL A 116 -10.96 11.46 -29.54
CA VAL A 116 -11.83 10.34 -29.95
C VAL A 116 -12.68 10.70 -31.18
N LEU A 117 -13.18 11.95 -31.26
CA LEU A 117 -13.92 12.43 -32.41
C LEU A 117 -13.04 12.54 -33.68
N GLU A 118 -11.80 13.05 -33.53
CA GLU A 118 -10.81 13.12 -34.62
C GLU A 118 -10.50 11.72 -35.16
N GLU A 119 -10.32 10.73 -34.26
CA GLU A 119 -10.08 9.34 -34.66
C GLU A 119 -11.30 8.71 -35.35
N GLY A 120 -12.51 8.93 -34.81
CA GLY A 120 -13.74 8.48 -35.44
C GLY A 120 -13.94 9.05 -36.86
N LEU A 121 -13.65 10.35 -37.04
CA LEU A 121 -13.67 11.00 -38.35
C LEU A 121 -12.63 10.38 -39.30
N ARG A 122 -11.41 10.13 -38.82
CA ARG A 122 -10.36 9.48 -39.65
C ARG A 122 -10.81 8.11 -40.17
N ILE A 123 -11.34 7.26 -39.27
CA ILE A 123 -11.86 5.93 -39.60
C ILE A 123 -12.97 6.02 -40.64
N ALA A 124 -13.91 6.96 -40.48
CA ALA A 124 -15.00 7.17 -41.42
C ALA A 124 -14.50 7.63 -42.80
N TYR A 125 -13.49 8.50 -42.87
CA TYR A 125 -12.88 8.94 -44.11
C TYR A 125 -12.10 7.82 -44.83
N GLU A 126 -11.56 6.85 -44.12
CA GLU A 126 -10.90 5.66 -44.64
C GLU A 126 -11.91 4.62 -45.19
N GLY A 127 -13.20 4.86 -45.03
CA GLY A 127 -14.28 4.02 -45.56
C GLY A 127 -14.72 2.90 -44.63
N ASP A 128 -14.20 2.87 -43.40
CA ASP A 128 -14.60 1.92 -42.38
C ASP A 128 -15.75 2.46 -41.52
N SER A 129 -16.59 1.57 -41.01
CA SER A 129 -17.63 1.98 -40.06
C SER A 129 -17.00 2.34 -38.68
N VAL A 130 -17.42 3.47 -38.13
CA VAL A 130 -17.02 3.87 -36.76
C VAL A 130 -17.46 2.79 -35.79
N SER A 131 -16.52 2.11 -35.19
CA SER A 131 -16.80 1.00 -34.30
C SER A 131 -17.54 1.44 -33.03
N ASN A 132 -18.32 0.53 -32.44
CA ASN A 132 -18.97 0.75 -31.13
C ASN A 132 -17.97 1.13 -30.04
N ASP A 133 -16.68 0.77 -30.19
CA ASP A 133 -15.59 1.14 -29.29
C ASP A 133 -15.31 2.66 -29.29
N VAL A 134 -15.32 3.30 -30.45
CA VAL A 134 -15.18 4.76 -30.57
C VAL A 134 -16.40 5.47 -29.98
N ILE A 135 -17.61 4.96 -30.26
CA ILE A 135 -18.85 5.47 -29.70
C ILE A 135 -18.85 5.28 -28.17
N GLY A 136 -18.43 4.13 -27.68
CA GLY A 136 -18.28 3.82 -26.26
C GLY A 136 -17.28 4.74 -25.54
N LYS A 137 -16.16 5.08 -26.18
CA LYS A 137 -15.17 6.04 -25.65
C LYS A 137 -15.73 7.46 -25.54
N LEU A 138 -16.59 7.88 -26.49
CA LEU A 138 -17.28 9.17 -26.44
C LEU A 138 -18.35 9.22 -25.34
N MET A 139 -19.09 8.14 -25.18
CA MET A 139 -20.12 8.01 -24.14
C MET A 139 -19.52 7.78 -22.75
N GLY A 140 -18.30 7.21 -22.68
CA GLY A 140 -17.66 6.72 -21.45
C GLY A 140 -16.95 7.74 -20.58
N SER A 141 -16.91 9.01 -20.98
CA SER A 141 -16.17 10.01 -20.19
C SER A 141 -16.87 10.48 -18.92
N ASN A 142 -18.17 10.22 -18.81
CA ASN A 142 -18.97 10.42 -17.57
C ASN A 142 -19.87 9.22 -17.25
N SER A 143 -19.65 8.07 -17.91
CA SER A 143 -20.44 6.90 -17.58
C SER A 143 -20.03 6.37 -16.20
N ILE A 144 -20.96 6.33 -15.26
CA ILE A 144 -21.17 5.14 -14.48
C ILE A 144 -20.68 4.01 -15.35
N ARG A 145 -19.62 3.29 -14.93
CA ARG A 145 -19.23 2.03 -15.58
C ARG A 145 -20.46 1.13 -15.50
N GLU A 146 -21.32 1.17 -16.51
CA GLU A 146 -22.26 0.09 -16.73
C GLU A 146 -21.38 -1.10 -17.08
N HIS A 147 -21.08 -1.88 -16.04
CA HIS A 147 -20.49 -3.19 -16.21
C HIS A 147 -21.55 -4.01 -16.94
N SER A 148 -21.44 -4.09 -18.27
CA SER A 148 -22.31 -5.01 -19.01
C SER A 148 -21.96 -6.43 -18.54
N VAL A 149 -22.97 -7.24 -18.36
CA VAL A 149 -22.79 -8.68 -18.07
C VAL A 149 -21.87 -9.32 -19.10
N ASP A 150 -21.89 -8.82 -20.34
CA ASP A 150 -21.02 -9.25 -21.44
C ASP A 150 -19.54 -9.08 -21.14
N SER A 151 -19.14 -7.96 -20.49
CA SER A 151 -17.74 -7.77 -20.07
C SER A 151 -17.29 -8.77 -19.00
N ILE A 152 -18.21 -9.32 -18.23
CA ILE A 152 -17.93 -10.39 -17.26
C ILE A 152 -17.84 -11.74 -17.98
N ILE A 153 -18.66 -11.95 -19.00
CA ILE A 153 -18.66 -13.18 -19.84
C ILE A 153 -17.39 -13.25 -20.69
N ASP A 154 -16.99 -12.15 -21.32
CA ASP A 154 -15.76 -12.06 -22.11
C ASP A 154 -14.50 -12.31 -21.27
N ASN A 155 -14.53 -11.93 -19.98
CA ASN A 155 -13.47 -12.21 -19.02
C ASN A 155 -13.71 -13.48 -18.18
N TRP A 156 -14.62 -14.37 -18.58
CA TRP A 156 -14.96 -15.60 -17.85
C TRP A 156 -13.77 -16.56 -17.70
N GLU A 157 -12.89 -16.63 -18.68
CA GLU A 157 -11.63 -17.38 -18.56
C GLU A 157 -10.70 -16.79 -17.49
N ASP A 158 -10.67 -15.45 -17.36
CA ASP A 158 -9.98 -14.76 -16.28
C ASP A 158 -10.65 -15.02 -14.93
N ALA A 159 -11.96 -15.18 -14.90
CA ALA A 159 -12.71 -15.55 -13.69
C ALA A 159 -12.46 -17.03 -13.28
N LYS A 160 -12.27 -17.94 -14.24
CA LYS A 160 -11.80 -19.32 -13.96
C LYS A 160 -10.38 -19.32 -13.37
N GLN A 161 -9.56 -18.38 -13.76
CA GLN A 161 -8.26 -18.12 -13.14
C GLN A 161 -8.38 -17.23 -11.89
N GLY A 162 -9.51 -17.22 -11.21
CA GLY A 162 -9.96 -16.34 -10.11
C GLY A 162 -8.94 -15.97 -9.02
N ILE A 163 -7.69 -16.35 -9.23
CA ILE A 163 -6.47 -16.05 -8.51
C ILE A 163 -5.76 -14.81 -9.13
N MET A 164 -6.08 -14.41 -10.40
CA MET A 164 -5.30 -13.39 -11.12
C MET A 164 -5.36 -11.97 -10.53
N ASN A 165 -6.38 -11.64 -9.74
CA ASN A 165 -6.48 -10.36 -9.04
C ASN A 165 -6.25 -10.46 -7.53
N SER A 166 -5.66 -11.58 -7.05
CA SER A 166 -5.36 -11.77 -5.65
C SER A 166 -3.86 -11.90 -5.39
N ILE A 167 -3.43 -11.42 -4.23
CA ILE A 167 -2.09 -11.60 -3.70
C ILE A 167 -2.11 -12.83 -2.78
N PRO A 168 -1.20 -13.79 -2.95
CA PRO A 168 -1.23 -15.01 -2.16
C PRO A 168 -0.83 -14.76 -0.71
N THR A 169 -1.43 -15.52 0.21
CA THR A 169 -0.90 -15.72 1.55
C THR A 169 0.20 -16.81 1.52
N PRO A 170 0.96 -17.00 2.61
CA PRO A 170 1.92 -18.11 2.67
C PRO A 170 1.29 -19.52 2.61
N TYR A 171 -0.04 -19.60 2.50
CA TYR A 171 -0.79 -20.86 2.58
C TYR A 171 -1.75 -21.04 1.38
N PRO A 172 -1.26 -21.62 0.27
CA PRO A 172 -2.02 -21.73 -0.98
C PRO A 172 -3.37 -22.44 -0.86
N ASP A 173 -3.48 -23.43 0.03
CA ASP A 173 -4.76 -24.13 0.24
C ASP A 173 -5.79 -23.28 0.98
N LEU A 174 -5.34 -22.35 1.83
CA LEU A 174 -6.22 -21.35 2.42
C LEU A 174 -6.70 -20.38 1.33
N ASP A 175 -5.79 -19.94 0.46
CA ASP A 175 -6.10 -19.04 -0.65
C ASP A 175 -7.11 -19.63 -1.63
N LYS A 176 -7.04 -20.93 -1.92
CA LYS A 176 -8.07 -21.63 -2.74
C LYS A 176 -9.47 -21.51 -2.14
N ARG A 177 -9.60 -21.46 -0.82
CA ARG A 177 -10.88 -21.32 -0.12
C ARG A 177 -11.32 -19.87 0.00
N THR A 178 -10.39 -18.98 0.38
CA THR A 178 -10.68 -17.58 0.72
C THR A 178 -10.57 -16.65 -0.48
N GLY A 179 -9.92 -17.08 -1.56
CA GLY A 179 -9.61 -16.25 -2.71
C GLY A 179 -8.36 -15.37 -2.53
N GLY A 180 -7.56 -15.59 -1.47
CA GLY A 180 -6.36 -14.79 -1.16
C GLY A 180 -6.68 -13.35 -0.80
N ILE A 181 -5.67 -12.47 -0.90
CA ILE A 181 -5.80 -11.03 -0.60
C ILE A 181 -6.08 -10.28 -1.89
N ARG A 182 -7.29 -9.75 -2.06
CA ARG A 182 -7.72 -9.15 -3.32
C ARG A 182 -7.20 -7.74 -3.52
N LYS A 183 -6.71 -7.44 -4.73
CA LYS A 183 -6.38 -6.08 -5.15
C LYS A 183 -7.63 -5.21 -5.23
N GLY A 184 -7.46 -3.91 -5.05
CA GLY A 184 -8.56 -2.94 -4.98
C GLY A 184 -9.34 -2.98 -3.67
N MET A 185 -8.88 -3.74 -2.67
CA MET A 185 -9.63 -3.98 -1.43
C MET A 185 -8.73 -3.92 -0.20
N VAL A 186 -9.36 -3.66 0.95
CA VAL A 186 -8.73 -3.68 2.26
C VAL A 186 -9.02 -5.01 2.95
N THR A 187 -7.99 -5.61 3.50
CA THR A 187 -8.02 -6.79 4.38
C THR A 187 -7.53 -6.39 5.75
N VAL A 188 -8.24 -6.77 6.79
CA VAL A 188 -7.81 -6.58 8.18
C VAL A 188 -7.03 -7.81 8.66
N PHE A 189 -5.89 -7.58 9.29
CA PHE A 189 -5.12 -8.61 10.00
C PHE A 189 -5.00 -8.26 11.48
N THR A 190 -5.29 -9.22 12.35
CA THR A 190 -5.29 -8.99 13.80
C THR A 190 -4.71 -10.17 14.57
N GLY A 191 -4.60 -10.03 15.86
CA GLY A 191 -4.17 -11.05 16.81
C GLY A 191 -3.87 -10.46 18.18
N ARG A 192 -3.83 -11.30 19.20
CA ARG A 192 -3.52 -10.87 20.56
C ARG A 192 -2.14 -10.21 20.64
N SER A 193 -1.95 -9.37 21.64
CA SER A 193 -0.61 -8.88 21.98
C SER A 193 0.32 -10.09 22.24
N LYS A 194 1.55 -10.01 21.78
CA LYS A 194 2.56 -11.08 21.89
C LYS A 194 2.19 -12.41 21.21
N SER A 195 1.21 -12.40 20.29
CA SER A 195 0.87 -13.62 19.52
C SER A 195 1.89 -13.97 18.43
N GLY A 196 2.83 -13.07 18.14
CA GLY A 196 3.81 -13.22 17.07
C GLY A 196 3.41 -12.54 15.75
N LYS A 197 2.44 -11.59 15.76
CA LYS A 197 2.00 -10.86 14.55
C LYS A 197 3.15 -10.29 13.72
N SER A 198 4.02 -9.50 14.36
CA SER A 198 5.13 -8.86 13.63
C SER A 198 6.16 -9.87 13.09
N MET A 199 6.32 -11.01 13.75
CA MET A 199 7.12 -12.13 13.23
C MET A 199 6.42 -12.82 12.05
N PHE A 200 5.10 -12.97 12.13
CA PHE A 200 4.29 -13.51 11.04
C PHE A 200 4.32 -12.58 9.81
N LEU A 201 4.28 -11.27 10.00
CA LEU A 201 4.45 -10.31 8.91
C LEU A 201 5.81 -10.46 8.23
N ALA A 202 6.89 -10.64 8.98
CA ALA A 202 8.22 -10.89 8.40
C ALA A 202 8.26 -12.19 7.57
N HIS A 203 7.59 -13.25 8.05
CA HIS A 203 7.39 -14.49 7.29
C HIS A 203 6.61 -14.22 5.99
N TRP A 204 5.52 -13.44 6.05
CA TRP A 204 4.71 -13.11 4.89
C TRP A 204 5.46 -12.22 3.88
N TYR A 205 6.23 -11.24 4.36
CA TYR A 205 7.10 -10.42 3.48
C TYR A 205 8.12 -11.27 2.72
N ASN A 206 8.78 -12.21 3.41
CA ASN A 206 9.71 -13.13 2.76
C ASN A 206 9.01 -13.98 1.69
N TYR A 207 7.83 -14.51 1.99
CA TYR A 207 7.06 -15.28 1.02
C TYR A 207 6.74 -14.45 -0.22
N LEU A 208 6.17 -13.25 -0.05
CA LEU A 208 5.85 -12.35 -1.16
C LEU A 208 7.10 -11.94 -1.95
N GLY A 209 8.17 -11.61 -1.24
CA GLY A 209 9.45 -11.25 -1.88
C GLY A 209 10.06 -12.37 -2.71
N GLN A 210 9.98 -13.62 -2.25
CA GLN A 210 10.43 -14.80 -3.00
C GLN A 210 9.54 -15.09 -4.22
N GLN A 211 8.26 -14.74 -4.18
CA GLN A 211 7.35 -14.79 -5.33
C GLN A 211 7.55 -13.60 -6.29
N GLY A 212 8.48 -12.68 -6.00
CA GLY A 212 8.71 -11.50 -6.83
C GLY A 212 7.59 -10.46 -6.78
N ILE A 213 6.73 -10.48 -5.75
CA ILE A 213 5.59 -9.56 -5.61
C ILE A 213 6.04 -8.26 -4.93
N PRO A 214 6.08 -7.12 -5.65
CA PRO A 214 6.49 -5.85 -5.08
C PRO A 214 5.53 -5.40 -3.97
N THR A 215 6.08 -5.22 -2.78
CA THR A 215 5.34 -4.97 -1.54
C THR A 215 5.82 -3.68 -0.90
N LEU A 216 4.89 -2.83 -0.45
CA LEU A 216 5.19 -1.70 0.43
C LEU A 216 4.80 -2.06 1.87
N ALA A 217 5.75 -2.01 2.79
CA ALA A 217 5.52 -2.17 4.21
C ALA A 217 5.67 -0.82 4.93
N ILE A 218 4.67 -0.46 5.74
CA ILE A 218 4.64 0.76 6.55
C ILE A 218 4.55 0.34 8.02
N PRO A 219 5.69 0.02 8.66
CA PRO A 219 5.74 -0.38 10.06
C PRO A 219 5.72 0.86 10.96
N LEU A 220 4.54 1.22 11.50
CA LEU A 220 4.38 2.37 12.38
C LEU A 220 4.70 2.04 13.85
N GLU A 221 4.64 0.75 14.23
CA GLU A 221 4.96 0.25 15.58
C GLU A 221 6.44 -0.12 15.73
N ASP A 222 6.95 -0.92 14.78
CA ASP A 222 8.33 -1.42 14.79
C ASP A 222 9.23 -0.58 13.86
N LYS A 223 10.51 -0.49 14.17
CA LYS A 223 11.49 0.14 13.28
C LYS A 223 11.86 -0.79 12.13
N TYR A 224 12.29 -0.21 11.02
CA TYR A 224 12.75 -0.93 9.83
C TYR A 224 13.82 -2.00 10.16
N ASP A 225 14.82 -1.66 10.97
CA ASP A 225 15.92 -2.58 11.31
C ASP A 225 15.43 -3.83 12.06
N ILE A 226 14.44 -3.71 12.92
CA ILE A 226 13.80 -4.83 13.62
C ILE A 226 13.10 -5.75 12.61
N THR A 227 12.34 -5.17 11.68
CA THR A 227 11.59 -5.95 10.69
C THR A 227 12.53 -6.70 9.75
N ILE A 228 13.60 -6.07 9.27
CA ILE A 228 14.56 -6.70 8.36
C ILE A 228 15.37 -7.82 9.05
N LYS A 229 15.68 -7.67 10.35
CA LYS A 229 16.32 -8.73 11.15
C LYS A 229 15.38 -9.93 11.32
N ARG A 230 14.07 -9.70 11.55
CA ARG A 230 13.06 -10.77 11.59
C ARG A 230 12.93 -11.48 10.25
N MET A 231 12.94 -10.75 9.15
CA MET A 231 12.94 -11.33 7.81
C MET A 231 14.19 -12.19 7.59
N SER A 232 15.37 -11.70 7.99
CA SER A 232 16.63 -12.45 7.88
C SER A 232 16.62 -13.73 8.73
N SER A 233 16.10 -13.64 9.96
CA SER A 233 15.90 -14.76 10.87
C SER A 233 14.99 -15.83 10.24
N ASN A 234 13.84 -15.41 9.72
CA ASN A 234 12.91 -16.31 9.04
C ASN A 234 13.50 -16.94 7.78
N TYR A 235 14.12 -16.13 6.91
CA TYR A 235 14.69 -16.60 5.64
C TYR A 235 15.75 -17.68 5.84
N GLY A 236 16.64 -17.46 6.79
CA GLY A 236 17.78 -18.35 7.06
C GLY A 236 17.52 -19.42 8.10
N ASN A 237 16.31 -19.52 8.65
CA ASN A 237 16.01 -20.31 9.84
C ASN A 237 17.07 -20.09 10.94
N TYR A 238 17.27 -18.84 11.30
CA TYR A 238 18.35 -18.36 12.15
C TYR A 238 17.81 -17.65 13.37
N ASN A 239 18.43 -17.84 14.55
CA ASN A 239 17.91 -17.26 15.78
C ASN A 239 17.95 -15.73 15.76
N TYR A 240 16.80 -15.10 15.97
CA TYR A 240 16.62 -13.65 15.91
C TYR A 240 17.52 -12.91 16.94
N ASN A 241 17.65 -13.43 18.16
CA ASN A 241 18.44 -12.78 19.21
C ASN A 241 19.93 -12.68 18.83
N VAL A 242 20.45 -13.63 18.05
CA VAL A 242 21.82 -13.57 17.54
C VAL A 242 22.02 -12.38 16.62
N LEU A 243 21.00 -12.05 15.78
CA LEU A 243 21.05 -10.87 14.91
C LEU A 243 20.80 -9.56 15.66
N ASP A 244 19.98 -9.60 16.68
CA ASP A 244 19.55 -8.38 17.39
C ASP A 244 20.44 -8.01 18.55
N GLN A 245 20.89 -9.00 19.33
CA GLN A 245 21.62 -8.81 20.59
C GLN A 245 23.05 -9.40 20.54
N GLY A 246 23.44 -10.02 19.44
CA GLY A 246 24.77 -10.64 19.32
C GLY A 246 24.93 -11.97 20.07
N GLY A 247 23.85 -12.57 20.54
CA GLY A 247 23.89 -13.82 21.29
C GLY A 247 22.50 -14.43 21.50
N ARG A 248 22.47 -15.55 22.21
CA ARG A 248 21.23 -16.25 22.54
C ARG A 248 21.34 -16.98 23.88
N TYR A 249 20.21 -17.26 24.50
CA TYR A 249 20.18 -18.16 25.64
C TYR A 249 20.31 -19.62 25.17
N ILE A 250 21.18 -20.37 25.82
CA ILE A 250 21.37 -21.82 25.66
C ILE A 250 21.16 -22.51 26.99
N ASN A 251 20.68 -23.74 26.96
CA ASN A 251 20.52 -24.52 28.20
C ASN A 251 21.87 -25.15 28.58
N VAL A 252 22.42 -24.74 29.72
CA VAL A 252 23.64 -25.34 30.27
C VAL A 252 23.27 -25.97 31.63
N ASN A 253 23.27 -27.29 31.69
CA ASN A 253 22.93 -28.05 32.89
C ASN A 253 21.54 -27.67 33.49
N GLY A 254 20.54 -27.52 32.65
CA GLY A 254 19.17 -27.16 33.05
C GLY A 254 18.94 -25.66 33.36
N LYS A 255 19.95 -24.82 33.19
CA LYS A 255 19.83 -23.36 33.41
C LYS A 255 20.02 -22.58 32.12
N PRO A 256 19.10 -21.60 31.83
CA PRO A 256 19.28 -20.72 30.70
C PRO A 256 20.51 -19.82 30.94
N THR A 257 21.52 -19.97 30.07
CA THR A 257 22.80 -19.23 30.14
C THR A 257 22.96 -18.42 28.88
N TRP A 258 23.34 -17.14 29.00
CA TRP A 258 23.62 -16.31 27.86
C TRP A 258 24.90 -16.77 27.15
N HIS A 259 24.82 -17.01 25.82
CA HIS A 259 25.93 -17.33 24.97
C HIS A 259 26.13 -16.18 23.98
N GLU A 260 27.25 -15.49 24.08
CA GLU A 260 27.67 -14.48 23.11
C GLU A 260 28.13 -15.16 21.81
N SER A 261 27.59 -14.71 20.69
CA SER A 261 27.89 -15.32 19.40
C SER A 261 29.24 -14.90 18.88
N THR A 262 30.02 -15.86 18.41
CA THR A 262 31.28 -15.62 17.71
C THR A 262 31.05 -15.01 16.33
N ASP A 263 32.06 -14.37 15.75
CA ASP A 263 32.02 -13.87 14.38
C ASP A 263 31.60 -14.93 13.37
N LYS A 264 32.03 -16.18 13.56
CA LYS A 264 31.69 -17.33 12.71
C LYS A 264 30.19 -17.64 12.78
N GLU A 265 29.58 -17.52 13.97
CA GLU A 265 28.13 -17.72 14.16
C GLU A 265 27.31 -16.55 13.58
N LEU A 266 27.87 -15.34 13.52
CA LEU A 266 27.19 -14.15 12.96
C LEU A 266 27.21 -14.13 11.42
N GLN A 267 28.16 -14.77 10.76
CA GLN A 267 28.33 -14.72 9.28
C GLN A 267 27.09 -15.19 8.50
N PRO A 268 26.40 -16.30 8.84
CA PRO A 268 25.18 -16.71 8.15
C PRO A 268 24.10 -15.63 8.21
N GLY A 269 23.90 -15.00 9.39
CA GLY A 269 22.93 -13.94 9.55
C GLY A 269 23.21 -12.72 8.67
N LYS A 270 24.48 -12.30 8.55
CA LYS A 270 24.90 -11.21 7.63
C LYS A 270 24.60 -11.56 6.18
N LYS A 271 24.84 -12.80 5.76
CA LYS A 271 24.53 -13.27 4.41
C LYS A 271 23.02 -13.25 4.14
N HIS A 272 22.21 -13.67 5.10
CA HIS A 272 20.76 -13.67 4.98
C HIS A 272 20.23 -12.24 4.90
N LEU A 273 20.75 -11.27 5.70
CA LEU A 273 20.42 -9.85 5.60
C LEU A 273 20.68 -9.32 4.17
N GLN A 274 21.82 -9.65 3.58
CA GLN A 274 22.14 -9.27 2.19
C GLN A 274 21.18 -9.88 1.16
N THR A 275 20.66 -11.08 1.43
CA THR A 275 19.69 -11.75 0.55
C THR A 275 18.32 -11.11 0.66
N VAL A 276 17.81 -10.93 1.86
CA VAL A 276 16.47 -10.35 2.06
C VAL A 276 16.41 -8.89 1.63
N SER A 277 17.52 -8.13 1.71
CA SER A 277 17.58 -6.75 1.24
C SER A 277 17.40 -6.58 -0.27
N LYS A 278 17.54 -7.67 -1.05
CA LYS A 278 17.34 -7.69 -2.50
C LYS A 278 15.91 -8.05 -2.91
N LEU A 279 15.10 -8.52 -1.97
CA LEU A 279 13.71 -8.83 -2.24
C LEU A 279 12.92 -7.54 -2.55
N PRO A 280 11.90 -7.58 -3.41
CA PRO A 280 11.10 -6.41 -3.77
C PRO A 280 10.15 -5.99 -2.64
N ILE A 281 10.68 -5.84 -1.44
CA ILE A 281 9.97 -5.39 -0.25
C ILE A 281 10.51 -4.00 0.12
N TYR A 282 9.66 -3.00 0.00
CA TYR A 282 10.00 -1.61 0.21
C TYR A 282 9.44 -1.16 1.56
N PHE A 283 10.21 -0.42 2.33
CA PHE A 283 9.83 0.04 3.65
C PHE A 283 9.69 1.56 3.70
N TYR A 284 8.66 2.02 4.42
CA TYR A 284 8.49 3.41 4.78
C TYR A 284 8.17 3.50 6.27
N ASP A 285 9.14 3.87 7.10
CA ASP A 285 9.11 3.78 8.57
C ASP A 285 8.91 5.14 9.27
N ARG A 286 8.36 6.12 8.56
CA ARG A 286 8.05 7.44 9.16
C ARG A 286 6.58 7.51 9.54
N LYS A 287 6.28 8.24 10.63
CA LYS A 287 4.90 8.56 10.99
C LYS A 287 4.30 9.53 9.98
N ILE A 288 3.19 9.16 9.40
CA ILE A 288 2.49 9.86 8.33
C ILE A 288 1.00 10.00 8.67
N THR A 289 0.36 11.00 8.08
CA THR A 289 -1.10 11.16 8.09
C THR A 289 -1.77 10.24 7.06
N PRO A 290 -3.09 9.98 7.16
CA PRO A 290 -3.82 9.24 6.12
C PRO A 290 -3.68 9.86 4.72
N LYS A 291 -3.60 11.18 4.64
CA LYS A 291 -3.40 11.90 3.38
C LYS A 291 -2.00 11.68 2.78
N GLU A 292 -0.95 11.71 3.61
CA GLU A 292 0.41 11.39 3.16
C GLU A 292 0.56 9.94 2.73
N LEU A 293 -0.20 9.00 3.34
CA LEU A 293 -0.24 7.60 2.95
C LEU A 293 -0.59 7.45 1.46
N LYS A 294 -1.58 8.20 0.97
CA LYS A 294 -1.97 8.21 -0.45
C LYS A 294 -0.83 8.64 -1.37
N SER A 295 -0.16 9.74 -1.02
CA SER A 295 0.97 10.25 -1.80
C SER A 295 2.14 9.26 -1.87
N ILE A 296 2.45 8.61 -0.74
CA ILE A 296 3.49 7.59 -0.65
C ILE A 296 3.12 6.36 -1.47
N ALA A 297 1.89 5.86 -1.34
CA ALA A 297 1.40 4.72 -2.11
C ALA A 297 1.49 4.98 -3.61
N MET A 298 1.07 6.16 -4.08
CA MET A 298 1.19 6.58 -5.49
C MET A 298 2.64 6.62 -5.97
N LYS A 299 3.56 7.19 -5.15
CA LYS A 299 4.99 7.23 -5.45
C LYS A 299 5.57 5.83 -5.63
N TYR A 300 5.30 4.94 -4.67
CA TYR A 300 5.81 3.57 -4.72
C TYR A 300 5.16 2.74 -5.83
N LYS A 301 3.86 2.95 -6.11
CA LYS A 301 3.18 2.32 -7.25
C LYS A 301 3.83 2.69 -8.57
N ARG A 302 4.11 3.98 -8.79
CA ARG A 302 4.77 4.45 -10.03
C ARG A 302 6.21 3.96 -10.16
N LYS A 303 6.96 3.94 -9.05
CA LYS A 303 8.40 3.62 -9.11
C LYS A 303 8.68 2.12 -9.14
N TYR A 304 7.91 1.34 -8.42
CA TYR A 304 8.19 -0.08 -8.17
C TYR A 304 7.04 -1.01 -8.56
N ASP A 305 5.93 -0.47 -9.05
CA ASP A 305 4.69 -1.19 -9.37
C ASP A 305 4.21 -2.09 -8.21
N ILE A 306 4.20 -1.55 -6.99
CA ILE A 306 3.75 -2.29 -5.82
C ILE A 306 2.37 -2.89 -6.05
N GLN A 307 2.16 -4.11 -5.56
CA GLN A 307 0.93 -4.87 -5.70
C GLN A 307 0.14 -4.95 -4.38
N ILE A 308 0.84 -4.80 -3.27
CA ILE A 308 0.26 -4.88 -1.93
C ILE A 308 0.95 -3.88 -0.99
N ILE A 309 0.16 -3.34 -0.06
CA ILE A 309 0.61 -2.43 0.99
C ILE A 309 0.23 -3.02 2.34
N PHE A 310 1.18 -3.10 3.27
CA PHE A 310 0.92 -3.43 4.67
C PHE A 310 1.05 -2.17 5.51
N VAL A 311 0.03 -1.90 6.34
CA VAL A 311 0.03 -0.80 7.31
C VAL A 311 -0.02 -1.41 8.70
N ASP A 312 1.14 -1.53 9.34
CA ASP A 312 1.27 -2.12 10.69
C ASP A 312 1.14 -1.05 11.76
N GLY A 313 0.05 -1.11 12.52
CA GLY A 313 -0.35 -0.07 13.45
C GLY A 313 -1.13 1.08 12.77
N ALA A 314 -2.17 0.77 12.00
CA ALA A 314 -2.95 1.80 11.31
C ALA A 314 -3.47 2.93 12.21
N LYS A 315 -3.70 2.66 13.51
CA LYS A 315 -4.07 3.67 14.52
C LYS A 315 -2.94 4.59 14.94
N ASP A 316 -1.70 4.23 14.64
CA ASP A 316 -0.50 5.01 14.94
C ASP A 316 -0.17 6.02 13.83
N LEU A 317 -0.99 6.09 12.79
CA LEU A 317 -0.97 7.18 11.82
C LEU A 317 -1.09 8.53 12.53
N LYS A 318 -0.36 9.52 12.04
CA LYS A 318 -0.34 10.86 12.62
C LYS A 318 -1.70 11.53 12.41
N ARG A 319 -2.30 12.03 13.49
CA ARG A 319 -3.53 12.81 13.38
C ARG A 319 -3.25 14.16 12.72
N PRO A 320 -4.08 14.58 11.77
CA PRO A 320 -4.03 15.94 11.26
C PRO A 320 -4.26 16.96 12.39
N THR A 321 -3.75 18.16 12.22
CA THR A 321 -4.01 19.27 13.16
C THR A 321 -5.49 19.66 13.12
N GLY A 322 -6.22 19.40 14.21
CA GLY A 322 -7.66 19.68 14.32
C GLY A 322 -8.30 18.87 15.44
N LYS A 323 -9.55 19.19 15.77
CA LYS A 323 -10.35 18.44 16.76
C LYS A 323 -10.99 17.23 16.07
N TYR A 324 -10.32 16.11 16.06
CA TYR A 324 -10.93 14.81 15.70
C TYR A 324 -11.25 14.04 16.98
N ASN A 325 -12.44 13.48 17.07
CA ASN A 325 -12.73 12.38 17.99
C ASN A 325 -12.11 11.09 17.43
N ASP A 326 -11.94 10.07 18.27
CA ASP A 326 -11.31 8.81 17.87
C ASP A 326 -12.07 8.14 16.71
N THR A 327 -13.39 8.19 16.72
CA THR A 327 -14.25 7.59 15.68
C THR A 327 -14.04 8.25 14.32
N GLY A 328 -14.05 9.59 14.24
CA GLY A 328 -13.85 10.31 12.96
C GLY A 328 -12.46 10.10 12.38
N PHE A 329 -11.44 9.89 13.22
CA PHE A 329 -10.10 9.56 12.73
C PHE A 329 -10.01 8.12 12.19
N ASP A 330 -10.66 7.17 12.86
CA ASP A 330 -10.75 5.79 12.39
C ASP A 330 -11.49 5.71 11.03
N GLU A 331 -12.53 6.54 10.83
CA GLU A 331 -13.24 6.70 9.55
C GLU A 331 -12.33 7.26 8.45
N GLU A 332 -11.58 8.32 8.74
CA GLU A 332 -10.63 8.91 7.78
C GLU A 332 -9.56 7.90 7.35
N ILE A 333 -9.03 7.09 8.30
CA ILE A 333 -8.06 6.04 8.00
C ILE A 333 -8.68 4.99 7.08
N SER A 334 -9.88 4.50 7.40
CA SER A 334 -10.58 3.49 6.61
C SER A 334 -10.85 3.97 5.20
N GLN A 335 -11.43 5.16 5.06
CA GLN A 335 -11.74 5.76 3.77
C GLN A 335 -10.47 5.96 2.93
N ALA A 336 -9.39 6.50 3.52
CA ALA A 336 -8.13 6.70 2.80
C ALA A 336 -7.55 5.39 2.27
N MET A 337 -7.59 4.31 3.06
CA MET A 337 -7.11 2.99 2.63
C MET A 337 -7.98 2.40 1.52
N CYS A 338 -9.29 2.51 1.60
CA CYS A 338 -10.21 2.04 0.54
C CYS A 338 -9.97 2.79 -0.77
N GLU A 339 -9.86 4.11 -0.72
CA GLU A 339 -9.56 4.93 -1.90
C GLU A 339 -8.21 4.58 -2.53
N ILE A 340 -7.16 4.35 -1.72
CA ILE A 340 -5.84 3.94 -2.22
C ILE A 340 -5.92 2.57 -2.89
N ALA A 341 -6.57 1.61 -2.24
CA ALA A 341 -6.70 0.26 -2.77
C ALA A 341 -7.39 0.27 -4.14
N GLU A 342 -8.53 0.95 -4.25
CA GLU A 342 -9.33 1.04 -5.47
C GLU A 342 -8.60 1.82 -6.58
N GLN A 343 -8.11 3.03 -6.28
CA GLN A 343 -7.52 3.91 -7.31
C GLN A 343 -6.21 3.38 -7.88
N LEU A 344 -5.40 2.71 -7.06
CA LEU A 344 -4.10 2.16 -7.47
C LEU A 344 -4.18 0.68 -7.87
N ASN A 345 -5.34 0.06 -7.73
CA ASN A 345 -5.55 -1.39 -7.90
C ASN A 345 -4.48 -2.20 -7.14
N VAL A 346 -4.30 -1.90 -5.85
CA VAL A 346 -3.40 -2.60 -4.93
C VAL A 346 -4.20 -3.26 -3.81
N ALA A 347 -3.67 -4.34 -3.26
CA ALA A 347 -4.22 -4.90 -2.03
C ALA A 347 -3.70 -4.09 -0.83
N ILE A 348 -4.53 -3.88 0.20
CA ILE A 348 -4.07 -3.30 1.48
C ILE A 348 -4.35 -4.28 2.60
N VAL A 349 -3.32 -4.57 3.39
CA VAL A 349 -3.44 -5.31 4.66
C VAL A 349 -3.24 -4.32 5.80
N SER A 350 -4.31 -4.04 6.52
CA SER A 350 -4.32 -3.14 7.68
C SER A 350 -4.24 -3.95 8.96
N ILE A 351 -3.21 -3.71 9.76
CA ILE A 351 -2.97 -4.46 11.00
C ILE A 351 -3.58 -3.70 12.17
N HIS A 352 -4.42 -4.40 12.94
CA HIS A 352 -5.16 -3.86 14.06
C HIS A 352 -4.95 -4.64 15.33
N HIS A 353 -4.99 -3.92 16.46
CA HIS A 353 -5.02 -4.52 17.79
C HIS A 353 -6.43 -4.97 18.16
N LEU A 354 -6.48 -5.95 19.07
CA LEU A 354 -7.73 -6.37 19.71
C LEU A 354 -8.06 -5.48 20.91
N THR A 355 -9.31 -5.41 21.26
CA THR A 355 -9.76 -5.03 22.61
C THR A 355 -9.24 -6.05 23.62
N LYS A 356 -9.35 -5.76 24.91
CA LYS A 356 -9.03 -6.76 25.93
C LYS A 356 -10.09 -7.86 25.89
N ILE A 357 -9.68 -9.05 25.48
CA ILE A 357 -10.51 -10.27 25.50
C ILE A 357 -9.88 -11.28 26.46
N PRO A 358 -10.69 -12.09 27.18
CA PRO A 358 -10.23 -13.16 28.04
C PRO A 358 -9.34 -14.17 27.30
N ASP A 359 -8.36 -14.74 28.01
CA ASP A 359 -7.38 -15.65 27.40
C ASP A 359 -8.00 -16.96 26.90
N ASN A 360 -9.13 -17.35 27.44
CA ASN A 360 -9.89 -18.55 27.08
C ASN A 360 -10.91 -18.33 25.94
N GLU A 361 -10.96 -17.15 25.35
CA GLU A 361 -11.90 -16.84 24.26
C GLU A 361 -11.22 -16.91 22.89
N ILE A 362 -11.98 -17.35 21.88
CA ILE A 362 -11.57 -17.33 20.48
C ILE A 362 -11.76 -15.89 19.95
N ILE A 363 -10.81 -15.41 19.19
CA ILE A 363 -10.90 -14.09 18.54
C ILE A 363 -12.09 -14.07 17.57
N SER A 364 -12.93 -13.07 17.72
CA SER A 364 -14.02 -12.74 16.81
C SER A 364 -13.82 -11.39 16.10
N VAL A 365 -14.60 -11.13 15.09
CA VAL A 365 -14.57 -9.85 14.37
C VAL A 365 -14.88 -8.68 15.29
N ASN A 366 -15.77 -8.88 16.28
CA ASN A 366 -16.19 -7.85 17.23
C ASN A 366 -15.10 -7.43 18.22
N ASP A 367 -14.04 -8.22 18.34
CA ASP A 367 -12.94 -7.96 19.28
C ASP A 367 -11.89 -7.00 18.73
N ILE A 368 -12.02 -6.57 17.49
CA ILE A 368 -11.06 -5.67 16.84
C ILE A 368 -11.30 -4.25 17.31
N ARG A 369 -10.27 -3.62 17.84
CA ARG A 369 -10.38 -2.28 18.44
C ARG A 369 -10.63 -1.20 17.37
N GLY A 370 -11.65 -0.34 17.61
CA GLY A 370 -12.01 0.77 16.72
C GLY A 370 -12.72 0.33 15.43
N SER A 371 -13.44 -0.77 15.47
CA SER A 371 -13.70 -1.62 14.34
C SER A 371 -14.95 -1.30 13.52
N GLY A 372 -15.84 -0.42 13.97
CA GLY A 372 -17.14 -0.27 13.29
C GLY A 372 -16.99 -0.07 11.78
N ASN A 373 -16.26 0.95 11.36
CA ASN A 373 -16.14 1.29 9.93
C ASN A 373 -15.07 0.47 9.22
N ILE A 374 -13.92 0.24 9.84
CA ILE A 374 -12.81 -0.50 9.20
C ILE A 374 -13.20 -1.94 8.86
N ILE A 375 -14.00 -2.60 9.71
CA ILE A 375 -14.48 -3.96 9.45
C ILE A 375 -15.57 -3.95 8.38
N SER A 376 -16.51 -3.01 8.44
CA SER A 376 -17.56 -2.89 7.41
C SER A 376 -16.99 -2.61 6.02
N ASP A 377 -15.92 -1.84 5.95
CA ASP A 377 -15.24 -1.46 4.72
C ASP A 377 -14.24 -2.54 4.25
N SER A 378 -13.81 -3.44 5.17
CA SER A 378 -12.90 -4.52 4.81
C SER A 378 -13.61 -5.67 4.11
N ARG A 379 -12.90 -6.30 3.20
CA ARG A 379 -13.41 -7.46 2.45
C ARG A 379 -13.17 -8.79 3.15
N SER A 380 -12.11 -8.87 3.91
CA SER A 380 -11.77 -10.06 4.69
C SER A 380 -11.04 -9.67 5.96
N VAL A 381 -11.21 -10.49 6.98
CA VAL A 381 -10.58 -10.34 8.28
C VAL A 381 -9.81 -11.61 8.61
N TYR A 382 -8.51 -11.49 8.82
CA TYR A 382 -7.64 -12.59 9.23
C TYR A 382 -7.15 -12.37 10.65
N ALA A 383 -6.99 -13.45 11.39
CA ALA A 383 -6.44 -13.42 12.74
C ALA A 383 -5.36 -14.47 12.97
N LEU A 384 -4.36 -14.11 13.77
CA LEU A 384 -3.39 -15.03 14.34
C LEU A 384 -3.78 -15.37 15.76
N GLN A 385 -4.42 -16.52 15.95
CA GLN A 385 -4.85 -17.04 17.24
C GLN A 385 -3.70 -17.76 17.93
N SER A 386 -3.42 -17.42 19.18
CA SER A 386 -2.30 -17.96 19.97
C SER A 386 -2.73 -18.57 21.31
N ARG A 387 -3.97 -18.34 21.71
CA ARG A 387 -4.59 -18.86 22.96
C ARG A 387 -5.99 -19.32 22.65
N ALA A 388 -6.60 -20.10 23.53
CA ALA A 388 -7.92 -20.70 23.32
C ALA A 388 -8.02 -21.48 21.98
N ILE A 389 -6.93 -22.18 21.64
CA ILE A 389 -6.85 -22.88 20.36
C ILE A 389 -7.42 -24.29 20.42
N GLU A 390 -7.49 -24.90 21.60
CA GLU A 390 -7.93 -26.28 21.81
C GLU A 390 -9.34 -26.54 21.25
N PRO A 391 -10.35 -25.67 21.47
CA PRO A 391 -11.67 -25.88 20.89
C PRO A 391 -11.67 -25.89 19.35
N LEU A 392 -10.82 -25.05 18.73
CA LEU A 392 -10.67 -25.01 17.28
C LEU A 392 -9.92 -26.24 16.75
N LEU A 393 -8.87 -26.68 17.45
CA LEU A 393 -8.07 -27.84 17.07
C LEU A 393 -8.83 -29.14 17.23
N ASN A 394 -9.55 -29.33 18.33
CA ASN A 394 -10.34 -30.53 18.59
C ASN A 394 -11.39 -30.78 17.50
N ASN A 395 -12.03 -29.72 16.97
CA ASN A 395 -13.01 -29.82 15.91
C ASN A 395 -12.44 -30.36 14.58
N ILE A 396 -11.12 -30.27 14.39
CA ILE A 396 -10.43 -30.70 13.17
C ILE A 396 -9.43 -31.81 13.41
N GLY A 397 -9.39 -32.36 14.62
CA GLY A 397 -8.55 -33.51 15.00
C GLY A 397 -7.07 -33.20 15.10
N TYR A 398 -6.73 -31.98 15.56
CA TYR A 398 -5.36 -31.59 15.88
C TYR A 398 -5.18 -31.39 17.37
N TYR A 399 -3.92 -31.46 17.83
CA TYR A 399 -3.52 -31.16 19.23
C TYR A 399 -2.47 -30.04 19.22
N PRO A 400 -2.45 -29.16 20.26
CA PRO A 400 -1.40 -28.15 20.39
C PRO A 400 -0.04 -28.81 20.64
N ASP A 401 1.02 -28.20 20.11
CA ASP A 401 2.39 -28.53 20.45
C ASP A 401 2.89 -27.57 21.52
N TYR A 402 3.84 -28.05 22.31
CA TYR A 402 4.44 -27.32 23.42
C TYR A 402 5.95 -27.32 23.25
N ASP A 403 6.62 -26.25 23.70
CA ASP A 403 8.07 -26.20 23.82
C ASP A 403 8.53 -26.94 25.10
N GLU A 404 9.85 -26.98 25.33
CA GLU A 404 10.46 -27.60 26.50
C GLU A 404 10.05 -26.94 27.82
N GLU A 405 9.58 -25.69 27.76
CA GLU A 405 9.09 -24.90 28.89
C GLU A 405 7.59 -25.05 29.11
N GLY A 406 6.89 -25.81 28.27
CA GLY A 406 5.46 -26.04 28.36
C GLY A 406 4.61 -24.91 27.73
N ASN A 407 5.20 -23.99 26.96
CA ASN A 407 4.46 -22.96 26.26
C ASN A 407 3.90 -23.52 24.95
N ILE A 408 2.66 -23.13 24.59
CA ILE A 408 2.03 -23.53 23.34
C ILE A 408 2.77 -22.91 22.15
N THR A 409 3.33 -23.73 21.26
CA THR A 409 4.00 -23.32 20.03
C THR A 409 3.05 -23.32 18.83
N THR A 410 1.91 -23.97 18.93
CA THR A 410 0.88 -23.97 17.90
C THR A 410 0.21 -22.61 17.78
N ARG A 411 -0.03 -22.17 16.54
CA ARG A 411 -0.82 -20.98 16.19
C ARG A 411 -1.86 -21.37 15.13
N ILE A 412 -2.93 -20.61 15.07
CA ILE A 412 -3.92 -20.76 14.01
C ILE A 412 -4.01 -19.46 13.24
N PHE A 413 -3.71 -19.50 11.95
CA PHE A 413 -3.98 -18.41 11.04
C PHE A 413 -5.33 -18.69 10.36
N HIS A 414 -6.32 -17.84 10.62
CA HIS A 414 -7.67 -18.07 10.14
C HIS A 414 -8.33 -16.82 9.59
N CYS A 415 -9.15 -17.03 8.59
CA CYS A 415 -10.04 -16.04 8.02
C CYS A 415 -11.34 -16.04 8.84
N LEU A 416 -11.56 -14.95 9.61
CA LEU A 416 -12.74 -14.79 10.48
C LEU A 416 -13.98 -14.38 9.68
N SER A 417 -13.78 -13.54 8.65
CA SER A 417 -14.83 -13.02 7.79
C SER A 417 -14.32 -12.85 6.37
N ASN A 418 -15.16 -13.14 5.39
CA ASN A 418 -14.82 -12.98 3.98
C ASN A 418 -16.10 -12.76 3.15
N ASN A 419 -16.17 -11.60 2.48
CA ASN A 419 -17.34 -11.24 1.68
C ASN A 419 -17.33 -11.85 0.26
N HIS A 420 -16.24 -12.52 -0.14
CA HIS A 420 -16.07 -13.05 -1.51
C HIS A 420 -15.71 -14.54 -1.58
N GLY A 421 -15.67 -15.22 -0.48
CA GLY A 421 -15.31 -16.62 -0.42
C GLY A 421 -15.73 -17.26 0.89
N THR A 422 -15.30 -18.49 1.09
CA THR A 422 -15.50 -19.15 2.37
C THR A 422 -14.43 -18.74 3.37
N THR A 423 -14.73 -18.88 4.64
CA THR A 423 -13.72 -18.80 5.70
C THR A 423 -12.88 -20.08 5.74
N GLY A 424 -11.72 -20.02 6.35
CA GLY A 424 -10.83 -21.16 6.48
C GLY A 424 -9.73 -20.91 7.49
N MET A 425 -9.02 -21.96 7.88
CA MET A 425 -7.92 -21.83 8.83
C MET A 425 -6.75 -22.75 8.46
N LYS A 426 -5.55 -22.36 8.93
CA LYS A 426 -4.33 -23.17 8.91
C LYS A 426 -3.75 -23.29 10.30
N VAL A 427 -3.40 -24.50 10.67
CA VAL A 427 -2.69 -24.80 11.90
C VAL A 427 -1.21 -24.74 11.64
N LEU A 428 -0.50 -23.99 12.47
CA LEU A 428 0.92 -23.66 12.29
C LEU A 428 1.72 -24.08 13.50
N ASN A 429 2.84 -24.76 13.26
CA ASN A 429 3.91 -24.87 14.22
C ASN A 429 4.78 -23.65 14.13
N THR A 430 5.11 -23.05 15.28
CA THR A 430 5.90 -21.84 15.32
C THR A 430 7.19 -22.03 16.11
N GLN A 431 8.26 -21.51 15.54
CA GLN A 431 9.52 -21.31 16.24
C GLN A 431 9.79 -19.80 16.27
N LEU A 432 9.25 -19.12 17.27
CA LEU A 432 9.25 -17.65 17.33
C LEU A 432 10.66 -17.07 17.37
N SER A 433 11.61 -17.74 18.05
CA SER A 433 13.03 -17.34 18.04
C SER A 433 13.66 -17.30 16.62
N HIS A 434 13.08 -17.99 15.66
CA HIS A 434 13.51 -18.02 14.25
C HIS A 434 12.46 -17.41 13.31
N CYS A 435 11.42 -16.78 13.86
CA CYS A 435 10.28 -16.20 13.12
C CYS A 435 9.63 -17.20 12.14
N GLN A 436 9.63 -18.50 12.45
CA GLN A 436 9.08 -19.55 11.60
C GLN A 436 7.61 -19.82 11.89
N PHE A 437 6.84 -20.00 10.81
CA PHE A 437 5.42 -20.35 10.82
C PHE A 437 5.16 -21.45 9.78
N ILE A 438 5.33 -22.68 10.20
CA ILE A 438 5.30 -23.84 9.30
C ILE A 438 3.92 -24.50 9.41
N GLU A 439 3.30 -24.82 8.28
CA GLU A 439 2.04 -25.55 8.27
C GLU A 439 2.21 -26.89 8.99
N LYS A 440 1.32 -27.15 9.95
CA LYS A 440 1.28 -28.43 10.64
C LYS A 440 0.55 -29.44 9.76
N THR A 441 1.25 -30.46 9.32
CA THR A 441 0.65 -31.63 8.65
C THR A 441 0.10 -32.60 9.70
N LYS A 442 -1.02 -33.28 9.36
CA LYS A 442 -1.60 -34.31 10.22
C LYS A 442 -0.63 -35.47 10.42
#